data_bdaa0b57f0386c5dfff6c84d9f78e2a6
#
_entry.id   bdaa0b57f0386c5dfff6c84d9f78e2a6
#
_cell.length_a   1.000
_cell.length_b   1.000
_cell.length_c   1.000
_cell.angle_alpha   90.00
_cell.angle_beta   90.00
_cell.angle_gamma   90.00
#
_symmetry.space_group_name_H-M   'P 1'
#
loop_
_entity.id
_entity.type
_entity.pdbx_description
1 polymer ?
#
loop_
_entity_poly.entity_id
_entity_poly.type
_entity_poly.pdbx_seq_one_letter_code
_entity_poly.pdbx_strand_id
1 'polypeptide(L)'
;MENQEMVPVKEKGTSQIEEILETQNHIAPLVNIYETDDEFILYANMPGVERNKVKVKIDGNSLIMFGQIDYYNKIDKKYILNEVEIGNYFRTFKISDTVDKSNVEAKYDNGQLLVKLPKIEKVRPRTIDIL
;
A
#
# COMPACT_ATOMS: atom_id res chain seq x y z
N MET A 1 7.24 14.94 -4.57
CA MET A 1 6.64 14.74 -4.69
C MET A 1 6.22 14.67 -4.91
N GLU A 2 6.27 14.49 -4.90
CA GLU A 2 5.64 14.40 -5.09
C GLU A 2 5.12 14.18 -4.73
N ASN A 3 5.31 14.08 -4.53
CA ASN A 3 4.56 13.96 -4.22
C ASN A 3 4.00 14.35 -3.89
N GLN A 4 3.83 14.46 -3.92
CA GLN A 4 3.03 14.79 -3.42
C GLN A 4 2.22 14.52 -3.16
N GLU A 5 2.20 14.18 -3.48
CA GLU A 5 1.28 13.93 -3.09
C GLU A 5 0.57 13.50 -2.03
N MET A 6 0.63 13.21 -1.52
CA MET A 6 -0.02 13.08 -0.27
C MET A 6 -0.18 14.38 0.32
N VAL A 7 -0.12 15.25 -0.54
CA VAL A 7 -0.37 16.51 -0.08
C VAL A 7 -1.77 16.67 0.18
N PRO A 8 -2.02 17.12 1.19
CA PRO A 8 -3.22 17.27 1.83
C PRO A 8 -4.20 18.08 1.12
N VAL A 9 -4.85 17.41 0.24
CA VAL A 9 -6.17 17.83 -0.04
C VAL A 9 -6.93 17.43 1.18
N LYS A 10 -7.52 18.32 1.82
CA LYS A 10 -8.12 18.01 3.09
C LYS A 10 -9.49 17.39 2.94
N GLU A 11 -9.48 16.20 2.44
CA GLU A 11 -10.64 15.35 2.53
C GLU A 11 -10.59 14.61 3.85
N LYS A 12 -11.75 14.30 4.40
CA LYS A 12 -11.81 13.71 5.73
C LYS A 12 -11.01 12.43 5.89
N GLY A 13 -11.03 11.56 4.89
CA GLY A 13 -10.30 10.30 4.97
C GLY A 13 -8.80 10.49 4.87
N THR A 14 -8.37 11.52 4.15
CA THR A 14 -6.96 11.83 3.99
C THR A 14 -6.40 12.51 5.22
N SER A 15 -7.20 13.33 5.88
CA SER A 15 -6.76 14.07 7.06
C SER A 15 -6.34 13.16 8.20
N GLN A 16 -7.01 12.01 8.37
CA GLN A 16 -6.64 11.08 9.42
C GLN A 16 -5.26 10.49 9.20
N ILE A 17 -4.98 10.07 7.98
CA ILE A 17 -3.68 9.50 7.65
C ILE A 17 -2.60 10.55 7.80
N GLU A 18 -2.83 11.75 7.32
CA GLU A 18 -1.87 12.83 7.44
C GLU A 18 -1.56 13.16 8.88
N GLU A 19 -2.59 13.24 9.71
CA GLU A 19 -2.39 13.51 11.12
C GLU A 19 -1.56 12.43 11.79
N ILE A 20 -1.82 11.18 11.48
CA ILE A 20 -1.04 10.08 12.02
C ILE A 20 0.42 10.16 11.54
N LEU A 21 0.63 10.47 10.27
CA LEU A 21 1.97 10.57 9.72
C LEU A 21 2.76 11.71 10.35
N GLU A 22 2.10 12.79 10.74
CA GLU A 22 2.76 13.91 11.39
C GLU A 22 3.09 13.65 12.85
N THR A 23 2.27 12.85 13.53
CA THR A 23 2.38 12.67 14.98
C THR A 23 3.01 11.37 15.41
N GLN A 24 3.14 10.40 14.50
CA GLN A 24 3.68 9.08 14.81
C GLN A 24 4.77 8.72 13.83
N ASN A 25 5.69 7.88 14.29
CA ASN A 25 6.73 7.38 13.42
C ASN A 25 6.15 6.48 12.34
N HIS A 26 6.74 6.52 11.16
CA HIS A 26 6.35 5.62 10.09
C HIS A 26 7.59 5.11 9.37
N ILE A 27 7.46 3.91 8.82
CA ILE A 27 8.51 3.25 8.06
C ILE A 27 7.93 2.72 6.76
N ALA A 28 8.77 2.57 5.77
CA ALA A 28 8.34 1.97 4.51
C ALA A 28 8.33 0.44 4.67
N PRO A 29 7.23 -0.22 4.32
CA PRO A 29 7.23 -1.68 4.34
C PRO A 29 8.11 -2.23 3.22
N LEU A 30 8.62 -3.44 3.41
CA LEU A 30 9.30 -4.14 2.33
C LEU A 30 8.26 -4.55 1.30
N VAL A 31 8.55 -4.26 0.04
CA VAL A 31 7.60 -4.50 -1.04
C VAL A 31 8.27 -5.24 -2.18
N ASN A 32 7.56 -6.23 -2.71
CA ASN A 32 7.94 -6.91 -3.94
C ASN A 32 6.86 -6.67 -4.98
N ILE A 33 7.27 -6.35 -6.19
CA ILE A 33 6.35 -6.10 -7.29
C ILE A 33 6.68 -7.05 -8.43
N TYR A 34 5.68 -7.73 -8.93
CA TYR A 34 5.80 -8.63 -10.07
C TYR A 34 4.90 -8.13 -11.18
N GLU A 35 5.37 -8.25 -12.39
CA GLU A 35 4.58 -7.93 -13.57
C GLU A 35 4.35 -9.19 -14.38
N THR A 36 3.10 -9.44 -14.73
CA THR A 36 2.72 -10.48 -15.68
C THR A 36 2.15 -9.82 -16.93
N ASP A 37 1.77 -10.63 -17.90
CA ASP A 37 1.13 -10.11 -19.10
C ASP A 37 -0.18 -9.38 -18.81
N ASP A 38 -0.88 -9.81 -17.75
CA ASP A 38 -2.24 -9.34 -17.47
C ASP A 38 -2.32 -8.36 -16.29
N GLU A 39 -1.35 -8.37 -15.40
CA GLU A 39 -1.49 -7.60 -14.18
C GLU A 39 -0.14 -7.30 -13.53
N PHE A 40 -0.15 -6.34 -12.62
CA PHE A 40 0.92 -6.16 -11.66
C PHE A 40 0.46 -6.74 -10.33
N ILE A 41 1.37 -7.40 -9.63
CA ILE A 41 1.09 -8.00 -8.32
C ILE A 41 2.08 -7.41 -7.33
N LEU A 42 1.55 -6.85 -6.26
CA LEU A 42 2.37 -6.20 -5.24
C LEU A 42 2.16 -6.90 -3.91
N TYR A 43 3.27 -7.24 -3.24
CA TYR A 43 3.26 -7.78 -1.89
C TYR A 43 3.96 -6.79 -0.97
N ALA A 44 3.29 -6.40 0.10
CA ALA A 44 3.88 -5.53 1.11
C ALA A 44 3.84 -6.22 2.47
N ASN A 45 4.97 -6.25 3.16
CA ASN A 45 5.04 -6.87 4.48
C ASN A 45 4.79 -5.84 5.56
N MET A 46 3.75 -6.05 6.33
CA MET A 46 3.35 -5.16 7.42
C MET A 46 3.13 -5.97 8.70
N PRO A 47 4.18 -6.64 9.20
CA PRO A 47 4.00 -7.48 10.40
C PRO A 47 3.55 -6.65 11.59
N GLY A 48 2.65 -7.21 12.37
CA GLY A 48 2.14 -6.55 13.55
C GLY A 48 0.94 -5.65 13.34
N VAL A 49 0.45 -5.55 12.11
CA VAL A 49 -0.73 -4.74 11.79
C VAL A 49 -1.96 -5.64 11.72
N GLU A 50 -3.03 -5.22 12.37
CA GLU A 50 -4.30 -5.92 12.27
C GLU A 50 -5.00 -5.55 10.97
N ARG A 51 -5.82 -6.46 10.46
CA ARG A 51 -6.51 -6.26 9.18
C ARG A 51 -7.30 -4.95 9.12
N ASN A 52 -8.01 -4.62 10.17
CA ASN A 52 -8.82 -3.40 10.20
C ASN A 52 -8.00 -2.13 10.30
N LYS A 53 -6.68 -2.25 10.43
CA LYS A 53 -5.77 -1.11 10.49
C LYS A 53 -4.99 -0.93 9.19
N VAL A 54 -5.25 -1.74 8.19
CA VAL A 54 -4.61 -1.62 6.88
C VAL A 54 -5.52 -0.83 5.96
N LYS A 55 -4.96 0.14 5.26
CA LYS A 55 -5.68 0.95 4.30
C LYS A 55 -4.92 0.95 2.97
N VAL A 56 -5.66 0.78 1.90
CA VAL A 56 -5.13 0.90 0.55
C VAL A 56 -6.02 1.87 -0.19
N LYS A 57 -5.42 2.83 -0.85
CA LYS A 57 -6.17 3.87 -1.53
C LYS A 57 -5.53 4.17 -2.87
N ILE A 58 -6.34 4.44 -3.86
CA ILE A 58 -5.88 4.96 -5.15
C ILE A 58 -6.35 6.39 -5.26
N ASP A 59 -5.41 7.28 -5.47
CA ASP A 59 -5.67 8.68 -5.63
C ASP A 59 -4.96 9.15 -6.90
N GLY A 60 -5.76 9.40 -7.95
CA GLY A 60 -5.19 9.71 -9.25
C GLY A 60 -4.33 8.56 -9.74
N ASN A 61 -3.05 8.82 -9.95
CA ASN A 61 -2.08 7.82 -10.38
C ASN A 61 -1.20 7.33 -9.25
N SER A 62 -1.66 7.44 -8.02
CA SER A 62 -0.90 6.99 -6.85
C SER A 62 -1.63 5.88 -6.13
N LEU A 63 -0.88 4.85 -5.76
CA LEU A 63 -1.33 3.80 -4.87
C LEU A 63 -0.73 4.09 -3.50
N ILE A 64 -1.59 4.25 -2.51
CA ILE A 64 -1.19 4.59 -1.15
C ILE A 64 -1.48 3.40 -0.26
N MET A 65 -0.46 2.95 0.47
CA MET A 65 -0.59 1.85 1.43
C MET A 65 -0.24 2.35 2.81
N PHE A 66 -1.07 2.00 3.77
CA PHE A 66 -0.90 2.42 5.14
C PHE A 66 -1.29 1.29 6.08
N GLY A 67 -0.46 1.05 7.09
CA GLY A 67 -0.76 0.08 8.15
C GLY A 67 -0.43 0.68 9.50
N GLN A 68 -1.43 0.78 10.36
CA GLN A 68 -1.25 1.37 11.68
C GLN A 68 -0.96 0.29 12.71
N ILE A 69 0.16 0.45 13.40
CA ILE A 69 0.53 -0.44 14.51
C ILE A 69 -0.15 0.05 15.77
N ASP A 70 -0.57 -0.88 16.60
CA ASP A 70 -1.06 -0.55 17.93
C ASP A 70 0.13 -0.24 18.84
N TYR A 71 0.49 1.02 18.90
CA TYR A 71 1.63 1.47 19.68
C TYR A 71 1.52 1.13 21.16
N TYR A 72 0.34 1.24 21.71
CA TYR A 72 0.18 1.05 23.15
C TYR A 72 0.47 -0.39 23.55
N ASN A 73 -0.02 -1.34 22.77
CA ASN A 73 0.26 -2.74 23.05
C ASN A 73 1.72 -3.09 22.81
N LYS A 74 2.37 -2.43 21.85
CA LYS A 74 3.78 -2.70 21.56
C LYS A 74 4.70 -2.05 22.57
N ILE A 75 4.36 -0.85 23.02
CA ILE A 75 5.19 -0.10 23.96
C ILE A 75 5.11 -0.70 25.37
N ASP A 76 3.99 -1.23 25.77
CA ASP A 76 3.83 -1.85 27.08
C ASP A 76 4.69 -3.09 27.26
N LYS A 77 5.16 -3.68 26.18
CA LYS A 77 6.11 -4.78 26.25
C LYS A 77 7.49 -4.19 26.48
N LYS A 78 8.13 -4.65 27.52
CA LYS A 78 9.49 -4.18 27.82
C LYS A 78 10.45 -4.84 26.86
N TYR A 79 11.03 -4.03 25.97
CA TYR A 79 12.10 -4.49 25.11
C TYR A 79 13.43 -4.18 25.78
N ILE A 80 14.22 -5.22 25.98
CA ILE A 80 15.59 -5.05 26.49
C ILE A 80 16.46 -4.50 25.39
N LEU A 81 16.24 -4.96 24.18
CA LEU A 81 16.96 -4.49 23.01
C LEU A 81 15.97 -4.37 21.87
N ASN A 82 15.85 -3.17 21.33
CA ASN A 82 14.94 -2.91 20.22
C ASN A 82 15.78 -2.57 19.00
N GLU A 83 16.11 -3.59 18.22
CA GLU A 83 16.86 -3.42 16.98
C GLU A 83 15.96 -3.10 15.79
N VAL A 84 14.66 -3.29 15.95
CA VAL A 84 13.70 -3.06 14.88
C VAL A 84 12.95 -1.78 15.16
N GLU A 85 12.97 -0.88 14.20
CA GLU A 85 12.21 0.34 14.34
C GLU A 85 10.72 0.03 14.36
N ILE A 86 10.01 0.59 15.34
CA ILE A 86 8.57 0.42 15.47
C ILE A 86 7.91 1.67 14.94
N GLY A 87 7.01 1.49 14.00
CA GLY A 87 6.28 2.61 13.44
C GLY A 87 5.14 2.14 12.56
N ASN A 88 4.31 3.06 12.15
CA ASN A 88 3.29 2.76 11.17
C ASN A 88 3.94 2.55 9.81
N TYR A 89 3.36 1.64 9.02
CA TYR A 89 3.86 1.42 7.66
C TYR A 89 3.18 2.37 6.70
N PHE A 90 3.97 2.95 5.83
CA PHE A 90 3.44 3.88 4.85
C PHE A 90 4.30 3.84 3.59
N ARG A 91 3.66 3.73 2.45
CA ARG A 91 4.35 3.80 1.18
C ARG A 91 3.39 4.18 0.05
N THR A 92 3.91 4.93 -0.92
CA THR A 92 3.15 5.26 -2.12
C THR A 92 3.90 4.80 -3.35
N PHE A 93 3.13 4.45 -4.38
CA PHE A 93 3.68 4.07 -5.68
C PHE A 93 2.92 4.80 -6.78
N LYS A 94 3.64 5.15 -7.82
CA LYS A 94 2.99 5.62 -9.03
C LYS A 94 2.39 4.44 -9.78
N ILE A 95 1.16 4.60 -10.22
CA ILE A 95 0.46 3.59 -11.01
C ILE A 95 0.57 3.97 -12.48
N SER A 96 0.93 3.00 -13.31
CA SER A 96 0.96 3.19 -14.75
C SER A 96 -0.45 3.44 -15.29
N ASP A 97 -0.54 4.21 -16.36
CA ASP A 97 -1.81 4.44 -17.07
C ASP A 97 -2.37 3.14 -17.66
N THR A 98 -1.55 2.10 -17.75
CA THR A 98 -1.99 0.80 -18.25
C THR A 98 -2.79 -0.01 -17.23
N VAL A 99 -2.91 0.46 -16.00
CA VAL A 99 -3.65 -0.23 -14.95
C VAL A 99 -5.12 0.15 -15.02
N ASP A 100 -5.96 -0.87 -14.94
CA ASP A 100 -7.41 -0.70 -14.82
C ASP A 100 -7.74 -0.43 -13.35
N LYS A 101 -7.82 0.83 -13.00
CA LYS A 101 -7.97 1.25 -11.61
C LYS A 101 -9.30 0.85 -10.98
N SER A 102 -10.31 0.59 -11.81
CA SER A 102 -11.62 0.20 -11.29
C SER A 102 -11.68 -1.26 -10.84
N ASN A 103 -10.68 -2.05 -11.19
CA ASN A 103 -10.66 -3.48 -10.88
C ASN A 103 -9.49 -3.90 -9.99
N VAL A 104 -8.90 -2.97 -9.27
CA VAL A 104 -7.84 -3.27 -8.33
C VAL A 104 -8.42 -4.00 -7.12
N GLU A 105 -7.73 -5.07 -6.70
CA GLU A 105 -8.12 -5.87 -5.54
C GLU A 105 -7.01 -5.89 -4.52
N ALA A 106 -7.36 -5.92 -3.25
CA ALA A 106 -6.40 -6.00 -2.18
C ALA A 106 -6.86 -7.04 -1.16
N LYS A 107 -5.89 -7.80 -0.64
CA LYS A 107 -6.11 -8.78 0.42
C LYS A 107 -5.02 -8.63 1.47
N TYR A 108 -5.35 -8.88 2.71
CA TYR A 108 -4.37 -8.84 3.78
C TYR A 108 -4.51 -10.11 4.64
N ASP A 109 -3.39 -10.80 4.82
CA ASP A 109 -3.37 -12.03 5.60
C ASP A 109 -1.99 -12.22 6.19
N ASN A 110 -1.94 -12.57 7.47
CA ASN A 110 -0.70 -12.90 8.17
C ASN A 110 0.40 -11.85 8.01
N GLY A 111 0.04 -10.58 8.12
CA GLY A 111 1.01 -9.51 8.02
C GLY A 111 1.43 -9.17 6.61
N GLN A 112 0.80 -9.76 5.61
CA GLN A 112 1.16 -9.49 4.22
C GLN A 112 -0.03 -8.91 3.45
N LEU A 113 0.20 -7.76 2.84
CA LEU A 113 -0.78 -7.13 1.97
C LEU A 113 -0.47 -7.55 0.54
N LEU A 114 -1.49 -8.04 -0.14
CA LEU A 114 -1.42 -8.37 -1.56
C LEU A 114 -2.30 -7.41 -2.32
N VAL A 115 -1.75 -6.73 -3.31
CA VAL A 115 -2.53 -5.87 -4.19
C VAL A 115 -2.37 -6.34 -5.62
N LYS A 116 -3.48 -6.58 -6.30
CA LYS A 116 -3.50 -6.96 -7.71
C LYS A 116 -4.01 -5.79 -8.52
N LEU A 117 -3.20 -5.37 -9.47
CA LEU A 117 -3.51 -4.24 -10.33
C LEU A 117 -3.61 -4.75 -11.77
N PRO A 118 -4.82 -5.09 -12.24
CA PRO A 118 -4.96 -5.62 -13.58
C PRO A 118 -4.66 -4.56 -14.63
N LYS A 119 -4.12 -4.98 -15.75
CA LYS A 119 -3.87 -4.09 -16.88
C LYS A 119 -5.15 -3.90 -17.67
N ILE A 120 -5.29 -2.74 -18.30
CA ILE A 120 -6.40 -2.53 -19.21
C ILE A 120 -6.28 -3.51 -20.37
N GLU A 121 -7.43 -3.90 -20.92
CA GLU A 121 -7.48 -4.99 -21.89
C GLU A 121 -6.65 -4.73 -23.13
N LYS A 122 -6.63 -3.51 -23.63
CA LYS A 122 -5.92 -3.17 -24.86
C LYS A 122 -4.40 -3.33 -24.78
N VAL A 123 -3.83 -3.41 -23.58
CA VAL A 123 -2.37 -3.61 -23.44
C VAL A 123 -2.01 -5.04 -23.11
N ARG A 124 -3.01 -5.94 -22.97
CA ARG A 124 -2.74 -7.35 -22.74
C ARG A 124 -2.47 -8.04 -24.07
N PRO A 125 -1.56 -9.04 -24.07
CA PRO A 125 -1.36 -9.85 -25.27
C PRO A 125 -2.63 -10.55 -25.68
N ARG A 126 -2.81 -10.72 -26.95
CA ARG A 126 -3.92 -11.49 -27.47
C ARG A 126 -3.46 -12.36 -28.62
N THR A 127 -4.13 -13.50 -28.79
CA THR A 127 -3.85 -14.40 -29.89
C THR A 127 -4.60 -13.95 -31.11
N ILE A 128 -3.92 -13.93 -32.24
CA ILE A 128 -4.53 -13.57 -33.52
C ILE A 128 -4.64 -14.85 -34.34
N ASP A 129 -5.88 -15.16 -34.77
CA ASP A 129 -6.09 -16.32 -35.58
C ASP A 129 -5.61 -16.08 -37.00
N ILE A 130 -5.00 -17.10 -37.58
CA ILE A 130 -4.56 -17.04 -38.96
C ILE A 130 -5.73 -17.43 -39.87
N LEU A 131 -6.01 -16.56 -40.80
CA LEU A 131 -7.07 -16.78 -41.76
C LEU A 131 -6.70 -17.83 -42.80
#